data_c23e66e35ee32e4a685e4568c80b6c04
#
_entry.id   c23e66e35ee32e4a685e4568c80b6c04
#
_cell.length_a   1.000
_cell.length_b   1.000
_cell.length_c   1.000
_cell.angle_alpha   90.00
_cell.angle_beta   90.00
_cell.angle_gamma   90.00
#
_symmetry.space_group_name_H-M   'P 1'
#
loop_
_entity.id
_entity.type
_entity.pdbx_description
1 polymer ?
#
loop_
_entity_poly.entity_id
_entity_poly.type
_entity_poly.pdbx_seq_one_letter_code
_entity_poly.pdbx_strand_id
1 'polypeptide(L)'
;MLFLGTGLPACVTVPKALETAEVLVSFVFIGRHDSVCLSGDFNGWSSESHCLQRKGDEWSIQLVLSPGSYRYGFVIDKRDWICDPEALIQEDDGFGKKNSLLLIDSAVTKRLPAP
;
A
#
# COMPACT_ATOMS: atom_id res chain seq x y z
N MET A 1 15.35 12.86 -44.50
CA MET A 1 15.37 12.58 -43.88
C MET A 1 14.92 12.10 -43.07
N LEU A 2 14.83 12.41 -43.13
CA LEU A 2 14.68 12.05 -42.24
C LEU A 2 14.14 11.48 -41.43
N PHE A 3 14.03 11.56 -41.39
CA PHE A 3 13.76 11.08 -40.48
C PHE A 3 13.30 10.36 -39.98
N LEU A 4 13.09 10.31 -40.19
CA LEU A 4 12.90 9.67 -39.72
C LEU A 4 12.64 8.92 -39.08
N GLY A 5 12.69 8.84 -39.03
CA GLY A 5 12.68 8.19 -38.37
C GLY A 5 12.45 7.79 -37.70
N THR A 6 12.52 8.10 -37.49
CA THR A 6 12.57 7.70 -36.75
C THR A 6 11.92 7.18 -36.04
N GLY A 7 11.64 7.29 -35.99
CA GLY A 7 11.22 6.89 -35.21
C GLY A 7 10.61 6.32 -34.76
N LEU A 8 10.47 6.44 -34.78
CA LEU A 8 10.13 5.80 -34.26
C LEU A 8 9.76 4.99 -33.62
N PRO A 9 9.87 4.88 -33.54
CA PRO A 9 9.52 3.73 -33.07
C PRO A 9 9.36 3.72 -31.71
N ALA A 10 9.94 4.34 -31.35
CA ALA A 10 9.92 4.38 -30.06
C ALA A 10 8.62 4.39 -29.55
N CYS A 11 7.91 4.77 -30.25
CA CYS A 11 6.71 4.96 -29.76
C CYS A 11 6.05 3.78 -29.46
N VAL A 12 6.52 2.84 -29.94
CA VAL A 12 5.89 1.74 -29.79
C VAL A 12 5.88 1.27 -28.46
N THR A 13 6.70 1.64 -27.67
CA THR A 13 6.78 1.04 -26.47
C THR A 13 5.95 1.72 -25.48
N VAL A 14 5.29 1.01 -24.67
CA VAL A 14 4.56 1.54 -23.60
C VAL A 14 5.54 1.87 -22.53
N PRO A 15 5.48 3.02 -21.96
CA PRO A 15 6.39 3.38 -20.91
C PRO A 15 6.21 2.45 -19.74
N LYS A 16 7.34 2.05 -19.20
CA LYS A 16 7.27 1.18 -18.09
C LYS A 16 6.44 1.76 -17.01
N ALA A 17 6.45 3.02 -16.82
CA ALA A 17 5.66 3.63 -15.77
C ALA A 17 4.19 3.36 -15.93
N LEU A 18 3.71 3.20 -17.13
CA LEU A 18 2.32 2.94 -17.29
C LEU A 18 2.02 1.48 -17.00
N GLU A 19 2.96 0.61 -17.27
CA GLU A 19 2.72 -0.77 -17.01
C GLU A 19 2.81 -1.10 -15.56
N THR A 20 3.68 -0.41 -14.86
CA THR A 20 3.90 -0.72 -13.46
C THR A 20 3.70 0.50 -12.61
N ALA A 21 2.74 1.32 -12.99
CA ALA A 21 2.52 2.55 -12.27
C ALA A 21 2.25 2.28 -10.81
N GLU A 22 2.87 3.06 -9.97
CA GLU A 22 2.69 2.93 -8.54
C GLU A 22 1.47 3.68 -8.09
N VAL A 23 0.93 3.29 -6.98
CA VAL A 23 -0.30 3.84 -6.46
C VAL A 23 -0.03 4.40 -5.09
N LEU A 24 -0.59 5.56 -4.81
CA LEU A 24 -0.48 6.14 -3.49
C LEU A 24 -1.60 5.54 -2.64
N VAL A 25 -1.23 4.90 -1.57
CA VAL A 25 -2.18 4.22 -0.70
C VAL A 25 -2.16 4.86 0.67
N SER A 26 -3.32 5.17 1.19
CA SER A 26 -3.44 5.76 2.52
C SER A 26 -3.88 4.70 3.50
N PHE A 27 -3.21 4.66 4.63
CA PHE A 27 -3.59 3.77 5.72
C PHE A 27 -4.00 4.63 6.90
N VAL A 28 -5.12 4.30 7.50
CA VAL A 28 -5.68 5.10 8.58
C VAL A 28 -6.09 4.22 9.73
N PHE A 29 -5.79 4.65 10.92
CA PHE A 29 -6.20 3.94 12.13
C PHE A 29 -6.76 4.97 13.10
N ILE A 30 -7.87 4.63 13.74
CA ILE A 30 -8.52 5.57 14.67
C ILE A 30 -8.43 5.02 16.07
N GLY A 31 -7.98 5.83 16.97
CA GLY A 31 -7.93 5.43 18.37
C GLY A 31 -6.90 6.23 19.16
N ARG A 32 -6.97 6.09 20.46
CA ARG A 32 -6.04 6.79 21.32
C ARG A 32 -4.95 5.85 21.73
N HIS A 33 -3.76 6.08 21.23
CA HIS A 33 -2.63 5.23 21.51
C HIS A 33 -1.37 6.10 21.56
N ASP A 34 -0.28 5.53 22.02
CA ASP A 34 0.97 6.26 22.06
C ASP A 34 1.70 6.16 20.72
N SER A 35 1.52 5.07 20.02
CA SER A 35 2.13 4.93 18.70
C SER A 35 1.36 3.92 17.88
N VAL A 36 1.35 4.12 16.58
CA VAL A 36 0.73 3.20 15.63
C VAL A 36 1.69 3.11 14.47
N CYS A 37 2.18 1.92 14.17
CA CYS A 37 3.08 1.74 13.05
C CYS A 37 2.56 0.64 12.17
N LEU A 38 2.96 0.68 10.90
CA LEU A 38 2.47 -0.23 9.90
C LEU A 38 3.55 -1.26 9.62
N SER A 39 3.21 -2.53 9.61
CA SER A 39 4.18 -3.58 9.38
C SER A 39 3.61 -4.55 8.37
N GLY A 40 4.35 -4.88 7.36
CA GLY A 40 3.85 -5.76 6.32
C GLY A 40 4.89 -6.10 5.29
N ASP A 41 4.43 -6.73 4.22
CA ASP A 41 5.29 -7.17 3.13
C ASP A 41 6.09 -6.02 2.53
N PHE A 42 5.54 -4.82 2.56
CA PHE A 42 6.20 -3.68 1.93
C PHE A 42 7.36 -3.11 2.74
N ASN A 43 7.56 -3.52 3.96
CA ASN A 43 8.69 -3.01 4.72
C ASN A 43 9.41 -4.12 5.49
N GLY A 44 9.31 -5.35 4.98
CA GLY A 44 10.00 -6.45 5.61
C GLY A 44 9.49 -6.76 7.00
N TRP A 45 8.25 -6.42 7.26
CA TRP A 45 7.61 -6.67 8.54
C TRP A 45 8.30 -5.94 9.69
N SER A 46 8.87 -4.78 9.37
CA SER A 46 9.46 -3.95 10.39
C SER A 46 8.37 -3.29 11.22
N SER A 47 8.50 -3.30 12.51
CA SER A 47 7.50 -2.69 13.36
C SER A 47 7.80 -1.23 13.62
N GLU A 48 8.84 -0.70 13.04
CA GLU A 48 9.25 0.67 13.33
C GLU A 48 9.54 1.55 12.14
N SER A 49 9.52 1.00 10.93
CA SER A 49 9.90 1.78 9.77
C SER A 49 8.85 2.73 9.27
N HIS A 50 7.60 2.38 9.44
CA HIS A 50 6.52 3.19 8.90
C HIS A 50 5.52 3.49 9.99
N CYS A 51 5.81 4.50 10.78
CA CYS A 51 4.89 4.86 11.85
C CYS A 51 3.99 5.98 11.39
N LEU A 52 2.75 5.90 11.77
CA LEU A 52 1.72 6.83 11.33
C LEU A 52 1.81 8.13 12.09
N GLN A 53 1.33 9.16 11.46
CA GLN A 53 1.29 10.47 12.09
C GLN A 53 -0.06 10.67 12.70
N ARG A 54 -0.08 11.28 13.85
CA ARG A 54 -1.28 11.45 14.61
C ARG A 54 -1.88 12.81 14.41
N LYS A 55 -3.19 12.85 14.30
CA LYS A 55 -3.87 14.09 14.24
C LYS A 55 -5.15 13.84 15.01
N GLY A 56 -5.23 14.32 16.24
CA GLY A 56 -6.33 13.97 17.11
C GLY A 56 -6.29 12.49 17.41
N ASP A 57 -7.35 11.79 17.15
CA ASP A 57 -7.40 10.36 17.34
C ASP A 57 -7.17 9.62 16.04
N GLU A 58 -6.82 10.32 14.98
CA GLU A 58 -6.61 9.69 13.69
C GLU A 58 -5.13 9.55 13.41
N TRP A 59 -4.72 8.39 13.00
CA TRP A 59 -3.34 8.10 12.63
C TRP A 59 -3.32 7.77 11.16
N SER A 60 -2.38 8.30 10.42
CA SER A 60 -2.35 8.06 8.98
C SER A 60 -0.95 8.05 8.41
N ILE A 61 -0.79 7.37 7.30
CA ILE A 61 0.44 7.38 6.55
C ILE A 61 0.08 7.07 5.10
N GLN A 62 0.86 7.58 4.19
CA GLN A 62 0.66 7.28 2.79
C GLN A 62 1.91 6.62 2.25
N LEU A 63 1.75 5.56 1.51
CA LEU A 63 2.85 4.85 0.89
C LEU A 63 2.59 4.73 -0.59
N VAL A 64 3.66 4.72 -1.36
CA VAL A 64 3.57 4.52 -2.79
C VAL A 64 3.92 3.07 -3.04
N LEU A 65 3.01 2.31 -3.58
CA LEU A 65 3.19 0.87 -3.73
C LEU A 65 2.92 0.44 -5.17
N SER A 66 3.62 -0.58 -5.59
CA SER A 66 3.41 -1.14 -6.91
C SER A 66 2.21 -2.08 -6.88
N PRO A 67 1.61 -2.36 -8.02
CA PRO A 67 0.52 -3.32 -8.06
C PRO A 67 0.97 -4.67 -7.50
N GLY A 68 0.07 -5.33 -6.83
CA GLY A 68 0.37 -6.61 -6.22
C GLY A 68 -0.46 -6.82 -4.97
N SER A 69 -0.14 -7.83 -4.21
CA SER A 69 -0.85 -8.10 -2.98
C SER A 69 0.12 -7.99 -1.82
N TYR A 70 -0.36 -7.42 -0.73
CA TYR A 70 0.47 -7.17 0.43
C TYR A 70 -0.25 -7.56 1.70
N ARG A 71 0.42 -8.29 2.56
CA ARG A 71 -0.13 -8.61 3.87
C ARG A 71 0.43 -7.62 4.85
N TYR A 72 -0.37 -7.17 5.77
CA TYR A 72 0.08 -6.15 6.71
C TYR A 72 -0.82 -6.09 7.94
N GLY A 73 -0.43 -5.30 8.87
CA GLY A 73 -1.22 -4.98 10.04
C GLY A 73 -0.61 -3.78 10.76
N PHE A 74 -1.22 -3.43 11.87
CA PHE A 74 -0.73 -2.31 12.67
C PHE A 74 -0.10 -2.83 13.95
N VAL A 75 0.98 -2.17 14.36
CA VAL A 75 1.62 -2.44 15.64
C VAL A 75 1.29 -1.26 16.53
N ILE A 76 0.54 -1.52 17.58
CA ILE A 76 0.06 -0.47 18.46
C ILE A 76 0.91 -0.44 19.71
N ASP A 77 1.40 0.75 20.06
CA ASP A 77 2.18 0.96 21.26
C ASP A 77 3.39 0.02 21.30
N LYS A 78 3.91 -0.28 20.12
CA LYS A 78 5.12 -1.09 19.97
C LYS A 78 4.93 -2.53 20.47
N ARG A 79 3.71 -2.97 20.61
CA ARG A 79 3.48 -4.24 21.23
C ARG A 79 2.34 -5.06 20.65
N ASP A 80 1.22 -4.43 20.41
CA ASP A 80 0.03 -5.16 20.04
C ASP A 80 -0.21 -5.18 18.54
N TRP A 81 -0.51 -6.35 18.01
CA TRP A 81 -0.76 -6.51 16.58
C TRP A 81 -2.26 -6.43 16.33
N ILE A 82 -2.67 -5.56 15.44
CA ILE A 82 -4.08 -5.40 15.11
C ILE A 82 -4.26 -5.37 13.61
N CYS A 83 -5.20 -6.15 13.10
CA CYS A 83 -5.56 -6.07 11.71
C CYS A 83 -6.19 -4.72 11.43
N ASP A 84 -6.10 -4.31 10.20
CA ASP A 84 -6.69 -3.06 9.76
C ASP A 84 -8.21 -3.24 9.72
N PRO A 85 -8.96 -2.49 10.49
CA PRO A 85 -10.41 -2.60 10.46
C PRO A 85 -11.01 -2.22 9.13
N GLU A 86 -10.24 -1.48 8.32
CA GLU A 86 -10.74 -1.06 7.02
C GLU A 86 -10.43 -2.07 5.93
N ALA A 87 -9.67 -3.10 6.22
CA ALA A 87 -9.30 -4.06 5.19
C ALA A 87 -10.49 -4.91 4.82
N LEU A 88 -10.69 -5.12 3.55
CA LEU A 88 -11.79 -5.92 3.09
C LEU A 88 -11.53 -7.40 3.27
N ILE A 89 -10.29 -7.79 3.31
CA ILE A 89 -9.91 -9.18 3.43
C ILE A 89 -8.93 -9.36 4.55
N GLN A 90 -9.15 -10.36 5.37
CA GLN A 90 -8.23 -10.71 6.43
C GLN A 90 -7.88 -12.17 6.29
N GLU A 91 -6.66 -12.53 6.61
CA GLU A 91 -6.20 -13.90 6.52
C GLU A 91 -5.60 -14.34 7.82
N ASP A 92 -5.81 -15.61 8.16
CA ASP A 92 -5.23 -16.18 9.32
C ASP A 92 -3.75 -16.40 9.05
N ASP A 93 -2.88 -16.09 9.97
CA ASP A 93 -1.46 -16.27 9.74
C ASP A 93 -0.98 -17.66 10.18
N GLY A 94 -1.88 -18.49 10.65
CA GLY A 94 -1.50 -19.82 11.08
C GLY A 94 -0.95 -19.88 12.49
N PHE A 95 -0.83 -18.76 13.17
CA PHE A 95 -0.27 -18.71 14.49
C PHE A 95 -1.15 -17.97 15.49
N GLY A 96 -2.41 -17.87 15.18
CA GLY A 96 -3.35 -17.23 16.11
C GLY A 96 -3.59 -15.77 15.86
N LYS A 97 -3.00 -15.21 14.83
CA LYS A 97 -3.22 -13.80 14.51
C LYS A 97 -3.73 -13.69 13.09
N LYS A 98 -4.19 -12.54 12.74
CA LYS A 98 -4.69 -12.31 11.39
C LYS A 98 -3.94 -11.17 10.75
N ASN A 99 -3.77 -11.28 9.46
CA ASN A 99 -3.17 -10.22 8.67
C ASN A 99 -4.23 -9.61 7.78
N SER A 100 -4.09 -8.35 7.49
CA SER A 100 -4.94 -7.66 6.53
C SER A 100 -4.34 -7.87 5.16
N LEU A 101 -5.16 -7.96 4.15
CA LEU A 101 -4.69 -8.15 2.79
C LEU A 101 -5.06 -6.95 1.95
N LEU A 102 -4.09 -6.38 1.28
CA LEU A 102 -4.28 -5.25 0.39
C LEU A 102 -3.99 -5.72 -1.02
N LEU A 103 -4.94 -5.50 -1.92
CA LEU A 103 -4.76 -5.85 -3.31
C LEU A 103 -4.70 -4.58 -4.13
N ILE A 104 -3.63 -4.39 -4.87
CA ILE A 104 -3.48 -3.22 -5.72
C ILE A 104 -3.44 -3.69 -7.15
N ASP A 105 -4.44 -3.28 -7.92
CA ASP A 105 -4.49 -3.61 -9.29
C ASP A 105 -3.58 -2.77 -10.07
N SER A 106 -3.35 -3.17 -11.26
CA SER A 106 -2.60 -2.41 -12.15
C SER A 106 -3.31 -1.12 -12.27
N ALA A 107 -2.69 -0.21 -11.87
CA ALA A 107 -3.31 0.92 -11.83
C ALA A 107 -3.98 1.57 -12.73
N VAL A 108 -3.51 1.54 -13.71
CA VAL A 108 -4.03 2.28 -14.57
C VAL A 108 -5.37 2.35 -14.53
N THR A 109 -5.89 1.48 -14.25
CA THR A 109 -7.04 1.51 -14.60
C THR A 109 -8.04 1.73 -13.81
N LYS A 110 -8.12 1.19 -13.27
CA LYS A 110 -9.12 1.10 -12.70
C LYS A 110 -9.49 1.75 -11.65
N ARG A 111 -9.32 2.61 -11.48
CA ARG A 111 -9.71 3.22 -10.53
C ARG A 111 -11.05 3.29 -10.53
N LEU A 112 -11.67 2.61 -10.06
CA LEU A 112 -12.95 2.68 -10.04
C LEU A 112 -13.47 3.77 -9.37
N PRO A 113 -14.35 4.30 -9.79
CA PRO A 113 -14.88 5.40 -9.19
C PRO A 113 -15.56 4.88 -8.04
N ALA A 114 -15.68 5.60 -7.18
CA ALA A 114 -16.29 5.18 -6.07
C ALA A 114 -17.66 5.03 -6.34
N PRO A 115 -18.30 4.29 -5.75
CA PRO A 115 -19.69 4.07 -5.98
C PRO A 115 -20.52 5.22 -5.58
#